data_39b5fe9786c567fd1f974c24460c9f7d
#
_entry.id   39b5fe9786c567fd1f974c24460c9f7d
#
_cell.length_a   1.000
_cell.length_b   1.000
_cell.length_c   1.000
_cell.angle_alpha   90.00
_cell.angle_beta   90.00
_cell.angle_gamma   90.00
#
_symmetry.space_group_name_H-M   'P 1'
#
loop_
_entity.id
_entity.type
_entity.pdbx_description
1 polymer ?
#
loop_
_entity_poly.entity_id
_entity_poly.type
_entity_poly.pdbx_seq_one_letter_code
_entity_poly.pdbx_strand_id
1 'polypeptide(L)'
;SVPSLASRRRNAMPETAIADIHMLDSGYSREARSLLYQAYRHEPTFSYLFESERPGYEQRVRATVRELVKQHFLQDLPAIGLLVNDRLIGIALIAPPQRRLGITESWAWRLRMVLSTGLRCTRRYLDYHAAVLACLPSDAVHVLPLLGVHPQFQGKHYGEQLLEAVHNWCAVDEHSQGVVLDTGNPRYLEFYKRQGYEEIGEIAVGPIREHVFFHANPQVLQSATA
;
A
#
# COMPACT_ATOMS: atom_id res chain seq x y z
N SER A 1 -26.42 -58.91 1.91
CA SER A 1 -25.39 -57.96 1.47
C SER A 1 -26.00 -56.58 1.25
N VAL A 2 -25.73 -55.68 2.15
CA VAL A 2 -26.12 -54.27 2.09
C VAL A 2 -24.99 -53.47 1.48
N PRO A 3 -25.21 -52.64 0.43
CA PRO A 3 -24.15 -51.77 -0.09
C PRO A 3 -23.99 -50.58 0.80
N SER A 4 -22.75 -50.35 1.19
CA SER A 4 -22.24 -49.21 1.93
C SER A 4 -22.54 -47.88 1.21
N LEU A 5 -23.26 -47.00 1.86
CA LEU A 5 -23.37 -45.58 1.47
C LEU A 5 -22.05 -44.89 1.72
N ALA A 6 -21.23 -44.81 0.69
CA ALA A 6 -20.05 -43.95 0.69
C ALA A 6 -20.51 -42.48 0.77
N SER A 7 -20.30 -41.90 1.91
CA SER A 7 -20.45 -40.46 2.19
C SER A 7 -19.65 -39.67 1.15
N ARG A 8 -20.32 -39.03 0.22
CA ARG A 8 -19.76 -37.93 -0.58
C ARG A 8 -19.47 -36.79 0.38
N ARG A 9 -18.26 -36.72 0.88
CA ARG A 9 -17.74 -35.45 1.44
C ARG A 9 -17.76 -34.45 0.30
N ARG A 10 -18.74 -33.56 0.32
CA ARG A 10 -18.69 -32.33 -0.46
C ARG A 10 -17.42 -31.62 0.01
N ASN A 11 -16.48 -31.44 -0.88
CA ASN A 11 -15.38 -30.49 -0.69
C ASN A 11 -16.04 -29.12 -0.60
N ALA A 12 -16.38 -28.70 0.61
CA ALA A 12 -16.64 -27.30 0.88
C ALA A 12 -15.34 -26.57 0.59
N MET A 13 -15.37 -25.63 -0.35
CA MET A 13 -14.25 -24.69 -0.51
C MET A 13 -13.92 -24.12 0.87
N PRO A 14 -12.64 -24.05 1.24
CA PRO A 14 -12.29 -23.49 2.54
C PRO A 14 -12.86 -22.08 2.62
N GLU A 15 -13.74 -21.86 3.59
CA GLU A 15 -14.27 -20.55 3.92
C GLU A 15 -13.07 -19.65 4.14
N THR A 16 -13.02 -18.49 3.43
CA THR A 16 -11.92 -17.53 3.58
C THR A 16 -11.87 -17.12 5.03
N ALA A 17 -10.75 -17.39 5.72
CA ALA A 17 -10.59 -17.03 7.11
C ALA A 17 -10.71 -15.51 7.27
N ILE A 18 -11.48 -15.07 8.28
CA ILE A 18 -11.55 -13.65 8.62
C ILE A 18 -10.21 -13.23 9.20
N ALA A 19 -9.64 -12.16 8.65
CA ALA A 19 -8.40 -11.61 9.15
C ALA A 19 -8.65 -10.74 10.39
N ASP A 20 -7.74 -10.81 11.35
CA ASP A 20 -7.69 -9.88 12.47
C ASP A 20 -7.02 -8.58 12.02
N ILE A 21 -7.58 -7.45 12.42
CA ILE A 21 -7.07 -6.12 12.11
C ILE A 21 -6.31 -5.60 13.31
N HIS A 22 -5.05 -5.20 13.11
CA HIS A 22 -4.20 -4.65 14.16
C HIS A 22 -3.58 -3.33 13.74
N MET A 23 -3.49 -2.39 14.68
CA MET A 23 -2.59 -1.25 14.54
C MET A 23 -1.17 -1.73 14.80
N LEU A 24 -0.28 -1.45 13.86
CA LEU A 24 1.10 -1.92 13.92
C LEU A 24 2.04 -0.84 14.45
N ASP A 25 3.06 -1.28 15.15
CA ASP A 25 4.19 -0.45 15.60
C ASP A 25 5.53 -1.01 15.08
N SER A 26 6.63 -0.44 15.55
CA SER A 26 7.98 -0.86 15.15
C SER A 26 8.31 -2.32 15.46
N GLY A 27 7.57 -2.97 16.35
CA GLY A 27 7.71 -4.40 16.62
C GLY A 27 7.40 -5.28 15.41
N TYR A 28 6.65 -4.74 14.44
CA TYR A 28 6.32 -5.42 13.20
C TYR A 28 7.22 -5.03 12.02
N SER A 29 8.28 -4.26 12.24
CA SER A 29 9.14 -3.75 11.16
C SER A 29 9.68 -4.85 10.26
N ARG A 30 10.11 -5.97 10.84
CA ARG A 30 10.66 -7.11 10.09
C ARG A 30 9.63 -7.75 9.17
N GLU A 31 8.46 -8.07 9.72
CA GLU A 31 7.36 -8.67 8.99
C GLU A 31 6.82 -7.73 7.91
N ALA A 32 6.69 -6.45 8.24
CA ALA A 32 6.26 -5.41 7.30
C ALA A 32 7.21 -5.28 6.11
N ARG A 33 8.52 -5.26 6.35
CA ARG A 33 9.53 -5.21 5.28
C ARG A 33 9.47 -6.42 4.37
N SER A 34 9.37 -7.61 4.96
CA SER A 34 9.28 -8.86 4.20
C SER A 34 8.02 -8.89 3.33
N LEU A 35 6.88 -8.54 3.88
CA LEU A 35 5.61 -8.53 3.16
C LEU A 35 5.62 -7.50 2.03
N LEU A 36 6.02 -6.28 2.31
CA LEU A 36 6.04 -5.20 1.31
C LEU A 36 7.07 -5.46 0.20
N TYR A 37 8.20 -6.07 0.52
CA TYR A 37 9.12 -6.52 -0.51
C TYR A 37 8.45 -7.51 -1.46
N GLN A 38 7.75 -8.52 -0.94
CA GLN A 38 7.04 -9.49 -1.76
C GLN A 38 5.90 -8.87 -2.58
N ALA A 39 5.22 -7.88 -2.02
CA ALA A 39 4.13 -7.20 -2.71
C ALA A 39 4.61 -6.28 -3.84
N TYR A 40 5.77 -5.64 -3.69
CA TYR A 40 6.24 -4.60 -4.62
C TYR A 40 7.30 -5.05 -5.62
N ARG A 41 7.98 -6.17 -5.38
CA ARG A 41 9.11 -6.60 -6.23
C ARG A 41 8.76 -6.79 -7.71
N HIS A 42 7.52 -7.10 -8.03
CA HIS A 42 7.03 -7.30 -9.40
C HIS A 42 6.14 -6.15 -9.89
N GLU A 43 5.96 -5.10 -9.10
CA GLU A 43 5.17 -3.96 -9.53
C GLU A 43 5.87 -3.16 -10.63
N PRO A 44 5.13 -2.77 -11.70
CA PRO A 44 5.74 -2.08 -12.84
C PRO A 44 6.48 -0.80 -12.44
N THR A 45 5.94 -0.03 -11.51
CA THR A 45 6.55 1.22 -11.06
C THR A 45 7.89 0.98 -10.39
N PHE A 46 7.97 0.02 -9.47
CA PHE A 46 9.23 -0.34 -8.82
C PHE A 46 10.23 -0.93 -9.82
N SER A 47 9.76 -1.74 -10.78
CA SER A 47 10.63 -2.27 -11.84
C SER A 47 11.33 -1.16 -12.61
N TYR A 48 10.63 -0.09 -12.92
CA TYR A 48 11.22 1.08 -13.56
C TYR A 48 12.10 1.90 -12.61
N LEU A 49 11.60 2.23 -11.44
CA LEU A 49 12.32 3.08 -10.47
C LEU A 49 13.68 2.49 -10.09
N PHE A 50 13.73 1.18 -9.89
CA PHE A 50 14.90 0.49 -9.36
C PHE A 50 15.62 -0.37 -10.40
N GLU A 51 15.27 -0.19 -11.67
CA GLU A 51 15.97 -0.77 -12.83
C GLU A 51 16.03 -2.30 -12.80
N SER A 52 14.86 -2.94 -12.99
CA SER A 52 14.74 -4.41 -12.94
C SER A 52 15.61 -5.16 -13.97
N GLU A 53 16.04 -4.48 -15.02
CA GLU A 53 16.90 -5.03 -16.07
C GLU A 53 18.37 -5.12 -15.66
N ARG A 54 18.78 -4.44 -14.58
CA ARG A 54 20.17 -4.46 -14.09
C ARG A 54 20.35 -5.41 -12.91
N PRO A 55 21.53 -6.06 -12.80
CA PRO A 55 21.87 -6.84 -11.61
C PRO A 55 21.71 -6.02 -10.32
N GLY A 56 21.25 -6.67 -9.23
CA GLY A 56 21.07 -6.02 -7.95
C GLY A 56 19.69 -5.41 -7.73
N TYR A 57 18.75 -5.60 -8.64
CA TYR A 57 17.39 -5.07 -8.52
C TYR A 57 16.71 -5.45 -7.20
N GLU A 58 16.73 -6.73 -6.84
CA GLU A 58 16.07 -7.20 -5.60
C GLU A 58 16.63 -6.52 -4.36
N GLN A 59 17.94 -6.29 -4.32
CA GLN A 59 18.59 -5.61 -3.20
C GLN A 59 18.23 -4.13 -3.15
N ARG A 60 18.09 -3.47 -4.31
CA ARG A 60 17.63 -2.08 -4.36
C ARG A 60 16.20 -1.95 -3.85
N VAL A 61 15.31 -2.86 -4.23
CA VAL A 61 13.94 -2.88 -3.70
C VAL A 61 13.92 -3.17 -2.20
N ARG A 62 14.68 -4.15 -1.73
CA ARG A 62 14.79 -4.47 -0.29
C ARG A 62 15.28 -3.26 0.51
N ALA A 63 16.32 -2.60 0.03
CA ALA A 63 16.88 -1.43 0.70
C ALA A 63 15.85 -0.29 0.78
N THR A 64 15.13 -0.03 -0.30
CA THR A 64 14.10 1.01 -0.35
C THR A 64 12.96 0.71 0.62
N VAL A 65 12.42 -0.49 0.58
CA VAL A 65 11.35 -0.90 1.49
C VAL A 65 11.81 -0.80 2.94
N ARG A 66 13.02 -1.26 3.24
CA ARG A 66 13.62 -1.15 4.59
C ARG A 66 13.67 0.31 5.06
N GLU A 67 14.17 1.22 4.23
CA GLU A 67 14.30 2.62 4.60
C GLU A 67 12.92 3.30 4.76
N LEU A 68 11.97 2.99 3.91
CA LEU A 68 10.62 3.54 4.00
C LEU A 68 9.89 3.06 5.25
N VAL A 69 9.94 1.77 5.55
CA VAL A 69 9.29 1.18 6.73
C VAL A 69 9.94 1.71 8.01
N LYS A 70 11.28 1.71 8.06
CA LYS A 70 12.03 2.22 9.22
C LYS A 70 11.67 3.67 9.52
N GLN A 71 11.68 4.52 8.52
CA GLN A 71 11.38 5.93 8.70
C GLN A 71 9.93 6.16 9.10
N HIS A 72 9.01 5.38 8.54
CA HIS A 72 7.59 5.46 8.87
C HIS A 72 7.35 5.22 10.37
N PHE A 73 7.92 4.16 10.91
CA PHE A 73 7.79 3.84 12.33
C PHE A 73 8.61 4.76 13.25
N LEU A 74 9.75 5.26 12.80
CA LEU A 74 10.51 6.26 13.55
C LEU A 74 9.74 7.57 13.75
N GLN A 75 8.86 7.92 12.82
CA GLN A 75 7.99 9.09 12.91
C GLN A 75 6.66 8.80 13.62
N ASP A 76 6.51 7.61 14.19
CA ASP A 76 5.26 7.16 14.83
C ASP A 76 4.02 7.29 13.94
N LEU A 77 4.20 7.07 12.63
CA LEU A 77 3.08 7.10 11.70
C LEU A 77 2.27 5.81 11.79
N PRO A 78 0.94 5.89 11.59
CA PRO A 78 0.07 4.74 11.73
C PRO A 78 0.27 3.73 10.61
N ALA A 79 0.06 2.47 10.96
CA ALA A 79 0.02 1.36 10.02
C ALA A 79 -1.05 0.37 10.45
N ILE A 80 -1.82 -0.12 9.49
CA ILE A 80 -2.84 -1.15 9.72
C ILE A 80 -2.36 -2.45 9.12
N GLY A 81 -2.43 -3.53 9.90
CA GLY A 81 -2.09 -4.87 9.46
C GLY A 81 -3.29 -5.81 9.49
N LEU A 82 -3.30 -6.76 8.56
CA LEU A 82 -4.17 -7.93 8.58
C LEU A 82 -3.36 -9.14 9.00
N LEU A 83 -3.86 -9.86 10.02
CA LEU A 83 -3.25 -11.09 10.51
C LEU A 83 -4.22 -12.26 10.33
N VAL A 84 -3.69 -13.36 9.81
CA VAL A 84 -4.40 -14.64 9.72
C VAL A 84 -3.55 -15.67 10.45
N ASN A 85 -4.10 -16.30 11.48
CA ASN A 85 -3.37 -17.22 12.36
C ASN A 85 -2.04 -16.61 12.87
N ASP A 86 -2.11 -15.39 13.38
CA ASP A 86 -0.98 -14.61 13.89
C ASP A 86 0.11 -14.26 12.86
N ARG A 87 -0.13 -14.53 11.58
CA ARG A 87 0.76 -14.15 10.48
C ARG A 87 0.29 -12.86 9.84
N LEU A 88 1.19 -11.88 9.69
CA LEU A 88 0.92 -10.66 8.94
C LEU A 88 0.85 -10.97 7.45
N ILE A 89 -0.32 -10.76 6.85
CA ILE A 89 -0.57 -11.06 5.43
C ILE A 89 -0.94 -9.84 4.60
N GLY A 90 -1.24 -8.74 5.23
CA GLY A 90 -1.54 -7.47 4.57
C GLY A 90 -1.13 -6.29 5.44
N ILE A 91 -0.74 -5.20 4.81
CA ILE A 91 -0.35 -3.98 5.50
C ILE A 91 -0.65 -2.74 4.67
N ALA A 92 -1.10 -1.68 5.33
CA ALA A 92 -1.17 -0.34 4.80
C ALA A 92 -0.40 0.61 5.70
N LEU A 93 0.61 1.28 5.16
CA LEU A 93 1.24 2.42 5.80
C LEU A 93 0.40 3.66 5.52
N ILE A 94 0.17 4.48 6.54
CA ILE A 94 -0.73 5.64 6.44
C ILE A 94 0.03 6.90 6.82
N ALA A 95 0.00 7.90 5.94
CA ALA A 95 0.49 9.24 6.22
C ALA A 95 -0.70 10.18 6.47
N PRO A 96 -0.95 10.61 7.71
CA PRO A 96 -2.05 11.51 8.04
C PRO A 96 -1.85 12.92 7.44
N PRO A 97 -2.91 13.71 7.28
CA PRO A 97 -2.87 15.02 6.63
C PRO A 97 -1.81 15.98 7.16
N GLN A 98 -1.58 15.98 8.46
CA GLN A 98 -0.72 16.94 9.13
C GLN A 98 0.72 16.48 9.33
N ARG A 99 1.05 15.24 8.93
CA ARG A 99 2.37 14.63 9.19
C ARG A 99 3.09 14.16 7.94
N ARG A 100 2.75 14.74 6.79
CA ARG A 100 3.40 14.44 5.50
C ARG A 100 4.73 15.15 5.29
N LEU A 101 5.28 15.81 6.30
CA LEU A 101 6.62 16.39 6.24
C LEU A 101 7.62 15.24 6.05
N GLY A 102 8.03 15.16 4.81
CA GLY A 102 8.48 13.97 4.18
C GLY A 102 9.83 13.50 4.61
N ILE A 103 9.87 12.23 4.68
CA ILE A 103 11.04 11.37 4.45
C ILE A 103 11.93 11.93 3.35
N THR A 104 11.32 12.42 2.26
CA THR A 104 12.00 12.94 1.07
C THR A 104 12.75 14.25 1.32
N GLU A 105 12.48 14.98 2.42
CA GLU A 105 13.20 16.19 2.80
C GLU A 105 14.38 15.91 3.71
N SER A 106 14.48 14.69 4.28
CA SER A 106 15.60 14.30 5.12
C SER A 106 16.85 14.03 4.28
N TRP A 107 17.91 14.81 4.50
CA TRP A 107 19.21 14.58 3.86
C TRP A 107 19.80 13.22 4.22
N ALA A 108 19.64 12.78 5.46
CA ALA A 108 20.12 11.48 5.91
C ALA A 108 19.45 10.33 5.17
N TRP A 109 18.13 10.42 4.96
CA TRP A 109 17.38 9.43 4.19
C TRP A 109 17.82 9.41 2.72
N ARG A 110 17.97 10.59 2.09
CA ARG A 110 18.44 10.71 0.70
C ARG A 110 19.83 10.11 0.53
N LEU A 111 20.73 10.38 1.47
CA LEU A 111 22.07 9.82 1.44
C LEU A 111 22.05 8.30 1.55
N ARG A 112 21.27 7.75 2.47
CA ARG A 112 21.10 6.28 2.59
C ARG A 112 20.56 5.67 1.33
N MET A 113 19.60 6.32 0.66
CA MET A 113 19.05 5.84 -0.62
C MET A 113 20.08 5.87 -1.73
N VAL A 114 20.87 6.94 -1.84
CA VAL A 114 21.95 7.03 -2.85
C VAL A 114 22.98 5.94 -2.62
N LEU A 115 23.38 5.70 -1.37
CA LEU A 115 24.34 4.64 -1.03
C LEU A 115 23.80 3.23 -1.30
N SER A 116 22.50 3.03 -1.15
CA SER A 116 21.86 1.71 -1.29
C SER A 116 21.41 1.43 -2.72
N THR A 117 20.89 2.43 -3.44
CA THR A 117 20.24 2.23 -4.75
C THR A 117 20.91 2.99 -5.89
N GLY A 118 21.80 3.91 -5.58
CA GLY A 118 22.44 4.80 -6.54
C GLY A 118 21.66 6.10 -6.78
N LEU A 119 22.33 7.05 -7.40
CA LEU A 119 21.78 8.40 -7.61
C LEU A 119 20.57 8.39 -8.56
N ARG A 120 20.64 7.60 -9.64
CA ARG A 120 19.56 7.53 -10.64
C ARG A 120 18.26 7.00 -10.05
N CYS A 121 18.30 5.89 -9.34
CA CYS A 121 17.13 5.32 -8.70
C CYS A 121 16.54 6.23 -7.64
N THR A 122 17.39 6.86 -6.84
CA THR A 122 16.97 7.83 -5.83
C THR A 122 16.26 9.02 -6.47
N ARG A 123 16.81 9.57 -7.55
CA ARG A 123 16.19 10.68 -8.28
C ARG A 123 14.84 10.27 -8.88
N ARG A 124 14.76 9.11 -9.51
CA ARG A 124 13.51 8.58 -10.06
C ARG A 124 12.44 8.44 -8.97
N TYR A 125 12.82 7.92 -7.82
CA TYR A 125 11.90 7.78 -6.69
C TYR A 125 11.40 9.14 -6.18
N LEU A 126 12.29 10.11 -6.01
CA LEU A 126 11.93 11.45 -5.55
C LEU A 126 11.01 12.16 -6.54
N ASP A 127 11.29 12.06 -7.83
CA ASP A 127 10.45 12.64 -8.88
C ASP A 127 9.06 12.00 -8.91
N TYR A 128 9.01 10.67 -8.82
CA TYR A 128 7.77 9.92 -8.72
C TYR A 128 6.93 10.37 -7.50
N HIS A 129 7.55 10.41 -6.35
CA HIS A 129 6.87 10.79 -5.10
C HIS A 129 6.33 12.23 -5.18
N ALA A 130 7.14 13.17 -5.68
CA ALA A 130 6.72 14.56 -5.86
C ALA A 130 5.54 14.69 -6.84
N ALA A 131 5.54 13.90 -7.92
CA ALA A 131 4.47 13.91 -8.91
C ALA A 131 3.14 13.38 -8.33
N VAL A 132 3.20 12.34 -7.51
CA VAL A 132 2.00 11.83 -6.79
C VAL A 132 1.46 12.89 -5.84
N LEU A 133 2.32 13.51 -5.04
CA LEU A 133 1.90 14.57 -4.10
C LEU A 133 1.29 15.78 -4.82
N ALA A 134 1.74 16.10 -6.03
CA ALA A 134 1.18 17.19 -6.83
C ALA A 134 -0.26 16.92 -7.30
N CYS A 135 -0.71 15.67 -7.29
CA CYS A 135 -2.07 15.28 -7.65
C CYS A 135 -3.06 15.36 -6.47
N LEU A 136 -2.60 15.60 -5.25
CA LEU A 136 -3.48 15.62 -4.08
C LEU A 136 -4.55 16.70 -4.22
N PRO A 137 -5.82 16.39 -3.90
CA PRO A 137 -6.91 17.38 -4.01
C PRO A 137 -6.78 18.50 -2.99
N SER A 138 -6.15 18.25 -1.86
CA SER A 138 -5.83 19.23 -0.81
C SER A 138 -4.78 18.64 0.15
N ASP A 139 -4.36 19.43 1.14
CA ASP A 139 -3.51 18.94 2.21
C ASP A 139 -4.26 18.11 3.26
N ALA A 140 -5.59 18.16 3.23
CA ALA A 140 -6.46 17.51 4.20
C ALA A 140 -6.86 16.10 3.77
N VAL A 141 -5.91 15.28 3.36
CA VAL A 141 -6.14 13.89 2.97
C VAL A 141 -5.10 12.96 3.60
N HIS A 142 -5.51 11.73 3.88
CA HIS A 142 -4.57 10.65 4.17
C HIS A 142 -3.95 10.13 2.88
N VAL A 143 -2.69 9.73 2.95
CA VAL A 143 -1.98 9.11 1.81
C VAL A 143 -1.50 7.73 2.24
N LEU A 144 -1.62 6.76 1.36
CA LEU A 144 -1.10 5.41 1.56
C LEU A 144 0.19 5.23 0.74
N PRO A 145 1.37 5.47 1.32
CA PRO A 145 2.62 5.36 0.57
C PRO A 145 2.95 3.93 0.14
N LEU A 146 2.64 2.97 0.98
CA LEU A 146 2.78 1.54 0.67
C LEU A 146 1.57 0.78 1.18
N LEU A 147 1.08 -0.13 0.35
CA LEU A 147 -0.11 -0.93 0.59
C LEU A 147 0.06 -2.27 -0.12
N GLY A 148 -0.12 -3.37 0.57
CA GLY A 148 -0.01 -4.66 -0.08
C GLY A 148 -0.57 -5.81 0.72
N VAL A 149 -0.95 -6.85 -0.01
CA VAL A 149 -1.31 -8.17 0.52
C VAL A 149 -0.27 -9.15 0.00
N HIS A 150 0.19 -10.06 0.87
CA HIS A 150 1.16 -11.07 0.49
C HIS A 150 0.67 -11.86 -0.73
N PRO A 151 1.52 -12.10 -1.75
CA PRO A 151 1.10 -12.75 -3.00
C PRO A 151 0.35 -14.08 -2.81
N GLN A 152 0.69 -14.88 -1.82
CA GLN A 152 0.01 -16.14 -1.51
C GLN A 152 -1.43 -15.95 -0.99
N PHE A 153 -1.78 -14.76 -0.55
CA PHE A 153 -3.11 -14.43 0.00
C PHE A 153 -3.92 -13.52 -0.92
N GLN A 154 -3.42 -13.18 -2.09
CA GLN A 154 -4.16 -12.42 -3.10
C GLN A 154 -5.29 -13.26 -3.71
N GLY A 155 -6.34 -12.58 -4.21
CA GLY A 155 -7.51 -13.24 -4.79
C GLY A 155 -8.48 -13.85 -3.77
N LYS A 156 -8.34 -13.54 -2.48
CA LYS A 156 -9.16 -14.05 -1.37
C LYS A 156 -9.89 -12.95 -0.60
N HIS A 157 -10.11 -11.79 -1.22
CA HIS A 157 -10.80 -10.62 -0.64
C HIS A 157 -10.10 -9.95 0.55
N TYR A 158 -8.84 -10.27 0.83
CA TYR A 158 -8.10 -9.62 1.91
C TYR A 158 -7.77 -8.16 1.60
N GLY A 159 -7.55 -7.81 0.33
CA GLY A 159 -7.36 -6.42 -0.09
C GLY A 159 -8.57 -5.54 0.23
N GLU A 160 -9.78 -6.06 0.04
CA GLU A 160 -11.03 -5.37 0.40
C GLU A 160 -11.12 -5.15 1.91
N GLN A 161 -10.80 -6.16 2.70
CA GLN A 161 -10.80 -6.07 4.18
C GLN A 161 -9.79 -5.03 4.65
N LEU A 162 -8.59 -4.99 4.06
CA LEU A 162 -7.56 -4.03 4.39
C LEU A 162 -8.00 -2.59 4.08
N LEU A 163 -8.54 -2.35 2.90
CA LEU A 163 -9.02 -1.03 2.51
C LEU A 163 -10.21 -0.57 3.35
N GLU A 164 -11.14 -1.46 3.67
CA GLU A 164 -12.25 -1.15 4.57
C GLU A 164 -11.76 -0.70 5.94
N ALA A 165 -10.79 -1.40 6.51
CA ALA A 165 -10.17 -1.03 7.77
C ALA A 165 -9.49 0.35 7.70
N VAL A 166 -8.77 0.62 6.60
CA VAL A 166 -8.12 1.91 6.35
C VAL A 166 -9.15 3.02 6.25
N HIS A 167 -10.22 2.83 5.47
CA HIS A 167 -11.27 3.83 5.30
C HIS A 167 -11.97 4.15 6.60
N ASN A 168 -12.31 3.13 7.39
CA ASN A 168 -12.95 3.32 8.70
C ASN A 168 -12.05 4.08 9.66
N TRP A 169 -10.77 3.74 9.69
CA TRP A 169 -9.81 4.43 10.55
C TRP A 169 -9.60 5.89 10.15
N CYS A 170 -9.45 6.16 8.85
CA CYS A 170 -9.22 7.51 8.33
C CYS A 170 -10.47 8.40 8.47
N ALA A 171 -11.68 7.84 8.35
CA ALA A 171 -12.93 8.58 8.42
C ALA A 171 -13.23 9.17 9.80
N VAL A 172 -12.60 8.66 10.86
CA VAL A 172 -12.73 9.20 12.22
C VAL A 172 -12.01 10.54 12.39
N ASP A 173 -11.03 10.81 11.55
CA ASP A 173 -10.29 12.07 11.55
C ASP A 173 -11.12 13.19 10.88
N GLU A 174 -11.60 14.13 11.67
CA GLU A 174 -12.40 15.26 11.21
C GLU A 174 -11.64 16.20 10.25
N HIS A 175 -10.31 16.17 10.29
CA HIS A 175 -9.43 16.98 9.43
C HIS A 175 -9.13 16.30 8.10
N SER A 176 -9.64 15.10 7.86
CA SER A 176 -9.39 14.35 6.65
C SER A 176 -10.61 14.34 5.73
N GLN A 177 -10.39 14.65 4.46
CA GLN A 177 -11.41 14.55 3.41
C GLN A 177 -11.47 13.15 2.77
N GLY A 178 -10.44 12.34 2.94
CA GLY A 178 -10.40 11.02 2.35
C GLY A 178 -9.00 10.45 2.27
N VAL A 179 -8.87 9.44 1.41
CA VAL A 179 -7.66 8.62 1.27
C VAL A 179 -7.18 8.63 -0.18
N VAL A 180 -5.90 8.90 -0.36
CA VAL A 180 -5.23 8.86 -1.67
C VAL A 180 -4.27 7.69 -1.72
N LEU A 181 -4.28 6.99 -2.84
CA LEU A 181 -3.27 5.98 -3.18
C LEU A 181 -2.94 6.09 -4.67
N ASP A 182 -1.87 5.43 -5.08
CA ASP A 182 -1.46 5.37 -6.48
C ASP A 182 -1.06 3.95 -6.87
N THR A 183 -1.21 3.66 -8.16
CA THR A 183 -0.78 2.39 -8.75
C THR A 183 -0.38 2.58 -10.20
N GLY A 184 0.69 1.91 -10.61
CA GLY A 184 1.10 1.77 -12.00
C GLY A 184 0.75 0.40 -12.59
N ASN A 185 0.00 -0.42 -11.86
CA ASN A 185 -0.38 -1.74 -12.28
C ASN A 185 -1.81 -1.75 -12.84
N PRO A 186 -2.00 -1.93 -14.17
CA PRO A 186 -3.33 -1.94 -14.78
C PRO A 186 -4.27 -2.99 -14.18
N ARG A 187 -3.72 -4.05 -13.62
CA ARG A 187 -4.47 -5.14 -12.97
C ARG A 187 -5.35 -4.66 -11.82
N TYR A 188 -4.97 -3.57 -11.14
CA TYR A 188 -5.68 -3.08 -9.96
C TYR A 188 -6.66 -1.93 -10.22
N LEU A 189 -6.71 -1.39 -11.44
CA LEU A 189 -7.54 -0.21 -11.74
C LEU A 189 -9.02 -0.46 -11.46
N GLU A 190 -9.57 -1.56 -11.97
CA GLU A 190 -10.98 -1.90 -11.75
C GLU A 190 -11.25 -2.25 -10.27
N PHE A 191 -10.30 -2.88 -9.60
CA PHE A 191 -10.41 -3.18 -8.17
C PHE A 191 -10.59 -1.90 -7.34
N TYR A 192 -9.74 -0.90 -7.54
CA TYR A 192 -9.86 0.36 -6.79
C TYR A 192 -11.15 1.11 -7.11
N LYS A 193 -11.58 1.13 -8.37
CA LYS A 193 -12.86 1.72 -8.74
C LYS A 193 -14.03 1.05 -8.05
N ARG A 194 -14.04 -0.28 -7.97
CA ARG A 194 -15.07 -1.02 -7.23
C ARG A 194 -15.04 -0.75 -5.73
N GLN A 195 -13.88 -0.41 -5.19
CA GLN A 195 -13.74 -0.03 -3.79
C GLN A 195 -14.14 1.43 -3.51
N GLY A 196 -14.65 2.15 -4.51
CA GLY A 196 -15.13 3.51 -4.36
C GLY A 196 -14.08 4.59 -4.61
N TYR A 197 -12.94 4.24 -5.20
CA TYR A 197 -11.92 5.21 -5.59
C TYR A 197 -12.25 5.86 -6.94
N GLU A 198 -12.00 7.16 -7.01
CA GLU A 198 -12.08 7.96 -8.23
C GLU A 198 -10.66 8.35 -8.67
N GLU A 199 -10.38 8.24 -9.95
CA GLU A 199 -9.10 8.68 -10.50
C GLU A 199 -9.02 10.21 -10.54
N ILE A 200 -8.01 10.77 -9.87
CA ILE A 200 -7.81 12.22 -9.77
C ILE A 200 -6.57 12.70 -10.51
N GLY A 201 -5.72 11.79 -10.99
CA GLY A 201 -4.54 12.12 -11.74
C GLY A 201 -3.90 10.92 -12.42
N GLU A 202 -3.17 11.20 -13.48
CA GLU A 202 -2.36 10.22 -14.20
C GLU A 202 -1.01 10.86 -14.46
N ILE A 203 0.06 10.19 -14.05
CA ILE A 203 1.42 10.70 -14.21
C ILE A 203 2.29 9.70 -14.96
N ALA A 204 3.25 10.22 -15.71
CA ALA A 204 4.24 9.40 -16.40
C ALA A 204 5.43 9.15 -15.46
N VAL A 205 5.68 7.89 -15.14
CA VAL A 205 6.86 7.44 -14.38
C VAL A 205 7.71 6.63 -15.37
N GLY A 206 8.54 7.32 -16.14
CA GLY A 206 9.17 6.72 -17.32
C GLY A 206 8.10 6.20 -18.28
N PRO A 207 8.16 4.91 -18.69
CA PRO A 207 7.15 4.30 -19.55
C PRO A 207 5.88 3.88 -18.80
N ILE A 208 5.87 3.98 -17.47
CA ILE A 208 4.75 3.54 -16.63
C ILE A 208 3.73 4.67 -16.50
N ARG A 209 2.46 4.32 -16.64
CA ARG A 209 1.35 5.19 -16.33
C ARG A 209 0.93 4.94 -14.88
N GLU A 210 1.20 5.90 -14.02
CA GLU A 210 0.80 5.85 -12.62
C GLU A 210 -0.53 6.56 -12.45
N HIS A 211 -1.49 5.84 -11.91
CA HIS A 211 -2.84 6.36 -11.65
C HIS A 211 -2.96 6.75 -10.19
N VAL A 212 -3.42 7.97 -9.93
CA VAL A 212 -3.66 8.48 -8.59
C VAL A 212 -5.16 8.45 -8.31
N PHE A 213 -5.53 7.79 -7.21
CA PHE A 213 -6.92 7.54 -6.83
C PHE A 213 -7.25 8.20 -5.49
N PHE A 214 -8.49 8.64 -5.38
CA PHE A 214 -9.04 9.27 -4.18
C PHE A 214 -10.33 8.60 -3.76
N HIS A 215 -10.43 8.29 -2.47
CA HIS A 215 -11.64 7.79 -1.83
C HIS A 215 -12.12 8.83 -0.82
N ALA A 216 -13.26 9.49 -1.11
CA ALA A 216 -13.82 10.50 -0.23
C ALA A 216 -14.40 9.90 1.04
N ASN A 217 -14.17 10.54 2.18
CA ASN A 217 -14.81 10.14 3.43
C ASN A 217 -16.33 10.41 3.36
N PRO A 218 -17.16 9.61 4.04
CA PRO A 218 -18.61 9.75 4.01
C PRO A 218 -19.10 11.13 4.42
N GLN A 219 -18.42 11.80 5.36
CA GLN A 219 -18.80 13.14 5.83
C GLN A 219 -18.72 14.19 4.70
N VAL A 220 -17.73 14.07 3.81
CA VAL A 220 -17.56 14.97 2.66
C VAL A 220 -18.68 14.77 1.65
N LEU A 221 -19.06 13.51 1.40
CA LEU A 221 -20.16 13.18 0.49
C LEU A 221 -21.51 13.68 1.02
N GLN A 222 -21.74 13.64 2.32
CA GLN A 222 -22.98 14.16 2.96
C GLN A 222 -23.06 15.67 2.86
N SER A 223 -21.95 16.40 3.00
CA SER A 223 -21.94 17.87 2.88
C SER A 223 -22.15 18.35 1.45
N ALA A 224 -21.80 17.57 0.45
CA ALA A 224 -21.99 17.93 -0.98
C ALA A 224 -23.44 17.73 -1.45
N THR A 225 -24.26 16.98 -0.72
CA THR A 225 -25.68 16.72 -1.03
C THR A 225 -26.65 17.59 -0.22
N ALA A 226 -26.14 18.40 0.68
CA ALA A 226 -26.90 19.36 1.47
C ALA A 226 -26.80 20.77 0.85
#